data_8f15ff547054c9975a59b0d0ccd6ca44
#
_entry.id   8f15ff547054c9975a59b0d0ccd6ca44
#
_cell.length_a   1.000
_cell.length_b   1.000
_cell.length_c   1.000
_cell.angle_alpha   90.00
_cell.angle_beta   90.00
_cell.angle_gamma   90.00
#
_symmetry.space_group_name_H-M   'P 1'
#
loop_
_entity.id
_entity.type
_entity.pdbx_description
1 polymer ?
#
loop_
_entity_poly.entity_id
_entity_poly.type
_entity_poly.pdbx_seq_one_letter_code
_entity_poly.pdbx_strand_id
1 'polypeptide(L)'
;MKKLMYVFVCLLLCFTAGAQELNARVTINSDKVQGTNKQVFTTLQTALTEFINNRRWTDATFAVNERIDCTFTFIINEMPSESSFKAELQVQARRPVYNSGYSTTLFNFRDTQLDFDYTEFEPLDYAQNTLQSNLTASVVFYIYVILGLDFDSFAPQGGTAYLQQA
;
A
#
# COMPACT_ATOMS: atom_id res chain seq x y z
N MET A 1 -22.93 2.27 39.33
CA MET A 1 -22.36 3.33 38.48
C MET A 1 -20.99 2.93 37.89
N LYS A 2 -19.97 2.48 38.68
CA LYS A 2 -18.65 2.09 38.15
C LYS A 2 -18.71 0.96 37.10
N LYS A 3 -19.51 -0.09 37.30
CA LYS A 3 -19.66 -1.20 36.32
C LYS A 3 -20.27 -0.75 34.99
N LEU A 4 -21.22 0.19 35.01
CA LEU A 4 -21.85 0.76 33.81
C LEU A 4 -20.85 1.62 33.03
N MET A 5 -19.98 2.31 33.72
CA MET A 5 -18.90 3.11 33.12
C MET A 5 -17.87 2.23 32.40
N TYR A 6 -17.50 1.06 32.97
CA TYR A 6 -16.60 0.10 32.28
C TYR A 6 -17.22 -0.49 31.03
N VAL A 7 -18.50 -0.83 31.05
CA VAL A 7 -19.23 -1.34 29.86
C VAL A 7 -19.26 -0.26 28.77
N PHE A 8 -19.49 1.01 29.14
CA PHE A 8 -19.51 2.12 28.17
C PHE A 8 -18.13 2.38 27.57
N VAL A 9 -17.05 2.30 28.37
CA VAL A 9 -15.67 2.43 27.90
C VAL A 9 -15.28 1.26 26.96
N CYS A 10 -15.68 0.02 27.28
CA CYS A 10 -15.45 -1.13 26.41
C CYS A 10 -16.23 -1.01 25.07
N LEU A 11 -17.44 -0.48 25.10
CA LEU A 11 -18.23 -0.24 23.88
C LEU A 11 -17.59 0.84 22.98
N LEU A 12 -16.97 1.87 23.54
CA LEU A 12 -16.26 2.91 22.80
C LEU A 12 -14.95 2.39 22.15
N LEU A 13 -14.32 1.36 22.71
CA LEU A 13 -13.10 0.77 22.17
C LEU A 13 -13.36 -0.19 20.99
N CYS A 14 -14.60 -0.62 20.76
CA CYS A 14 -14.96 -1.52 19.66
C CYS A 14 -15.10 -0.85 18.30
N PHE A 15 -15.05 0.48 18.19
CA PHE A 15 -15.33 1.20 16.93
C PHE A 15 -14.10 1.44 16.03
N THR A 16 -12.93 0.90 16.35
CA THR A 16 -11.72 1.11 15.54
C THR A 16 -11.35 -0.07 14.62
N ALA A 17 -12.33 -0.87 14.19
CA ALA A 17 -12.08 -1.80 13.09
C ALA A 17 -12.05 -0.98 11.78
N GLY A 18 -10.93 -0.32 11.51
CA GLY A 18 -10.68 0.31 10.23
C GLY A 18 -10.82 -0.73 9.12
N ALA A 19 -11.81 -0.54 8.25
CA ALA A 19 -11.93 -1.36 7.06
C ALA A 19 -10.75 -1.00 6.15
N GLN A 20 -9.76 -1.88 6.11
CA GLN A 20 -8.63 -1.80 5.19
C GLN A 20 -9.05 -2.43 3.88
N GLU A 21 -8.91 -1.72 2.78
CA GLU A 21 -9.28 -2.17 1.45
C GLU A 21 -8.23 -3.14 0.87
N LEU A 22 -6.98 -2.91 1.25
CA LEU A 22 -5.82 -3.64 0.74
C LEU A 22 -5.24 -4.59 1.79
N ASN A 23 -4.76 -5.73 1.33
CA ASN A 23 -3.88 -6.64 2.04
C ASN A 23 -2.53 -6.65 1.31
N ALA A 24 -1.72 -5.64 1.58
CA ALA A 24 -0.48 -5.42 0.85
C ALA A 24 0.71 -6.10 1.52
N ARG A 25 1.51 -6.79 0.70
CA ARG A 25 2.83 -7.29 1.05
C ARG A 25 3.87 -6.49 0.29
N VAL A 26 4.83 -5.93 1.00
CA VAL A 26 6.00 -5.26 0.42
C VAL A 26 7.21 -6.17 0.53
N THR A 27 8.00 -6.24 -0.54
CA THR A 27 9.28 -6.96 -0.57
C THR A 27 10.33 -6.08 -1.21
N ILE A 28 11.51 -5.99 -0.61
CA ILE A 28 12.64 -5.24 -1.16
C ILE A 28 13.77 -6.21 -1.45
N ASN A 29 14.14 -6.32 -2.73
CA ASN A 29 15.30 -7.05 -3.18
C ASN A 29 16.46 -6.08 -3.42
N SER A 30 17.51 -6.23 -2.63
CA SER A 30 18.74 -5.42 -2.69
C SER A 30 20.00 -6.25 -3.05
N ASP A 31 19.82 -7.40 -3.72
CA ASP A 31 20.92 -8.32 -4.01
C ASP A 31 21.96 -7.72 -4.95
N LYS A 32 21.59 -6.74 -5.77
CA LYS A 32 22.48 -6.04 -6.70
C LYS A 32 23.37 -4.99 -6.03
N VAL A 33 23.00 -4.54 -4.82
CA VAL A 33 23.72 -3.51 -4.08
C VAL A 33 24.55 -4.16 -2.99
N GLN A 34 25.88 -4.13 -3.16
CA GLN A 34 26.84 -4.71 -2.20
C GLN A 34 27.37 -3.64 -1.24
N GLY A 35 27.72 -4.07 -0.01
CA GLY A 35 28.38 -3.18 0.97
C GLY A 35 27.45 -2.20 1.71
N THR A 36 26.15 -2.24 1.48
CA THR A 36 25.17 -1.35 2.12
C THR A 36 24.64 -1.95 3.42
N ASN A 37 24.35 -1.09 4.38
CA ASN A 37 23.61 -1.48 5.59
C ASN A 37 22.20 -1.99 5.20
N LYS A 38 22.01 -3.30 5.28
CA LYS A 38 20.73 -3.94 4.94
C LYS A 38 19.57 -3.50 5.85
N GLN A 39 19.88 -2.86 6.97
CA GLN A 39 18.88 -2.37 7.93
C GLN A 39 17.95 -1.34 7.29
N VAL A 40 18.46 -0.43 6.45
CA VAL A 40 17.66 0.58 5.76
C VAL A 40 16.54 -0.05 4.91
N PHE A 41 16.82 -1.17 4.25
CA PHE A 41 15.82 -1.87 3.43
C PHE A 41 14.76 -2.57 4.28
N THR A 42 15.15 -3.13 5.43
CA THR A 42 14.21 -3.75 6.38
C THR A 42 13.28 -2.69 6.97
N THR A 43 13.83 -1.56 7.37
CA THR A 43 13.07 -0.42 7.91
C THR A 43 12.12 0.14 6.86
N LEU A 44 12.59 0.35 5.63
CA LEU A 44 11.76 0.81 4.51
C LEU A 44 10.64 -0.18 4.18
N GLN A 45 10.93 -1.48 4.15
CA GLN A 45 9.91 -2.51 3.90
C GLN A 45 8.80 -2.48 4.95
N THR A 46 9.17 -2.34 6.22
CA THR A 46 8.21 -2.24 7.33
C THR A 46 7.38 -0.95 7.19
N ALA A 47 8.04 0.19 7.00
CA ALA A 47 7.37 1.49 6.85
C ALA A 47 6.37 1.50 5.68
N LEU A 48 6.77 0.97 4.51
CA LEU A 48 5.87 0.86 3.35
C LEU A 48 4.70 -0.09 3.60
N THR A 49 4.95 -1.22 4.26
CA THR A 49 3.88 -2.18 4.59
C THR A 49 2.85 -1.55 5.53
N GLU A 50 3.30 -0.83 6.55
CA GLU A 50 2.44 -0.11 7.47
C GLU A 50 1.73 1.06 6.79
N PHE A 51 2.43 1.83 5.97
CA PHE A 51 1.87 2.94 5.20
C PHE A 51 0.69 2.52 4.33
N ILE A 52 0.82 1.40 3.62
CA ILE A 52 -0.22 0.90 2.71
C ILE A 52 -1.39 0.31 3.51
N ASN A 53 -1.10 -0.54 4.51
CA ASN A 53 -2.12 -1.32 5.20
C ASN A 53 -2.84 -0.56 6.32
N ASN A 54 -2.21 0.43 6.96
CA ASN A 54 -2.80 1.13 8.10
C ASN A 54 -3.60 2.38 7.71
N ARG A 55 -3.62 2.73 6.43
CA ARG A 55 -4.37 3.87 5.92
C ARG A 55 -5.68 3.42 5.29
N ARG A 56 -6.71 4.24 5.46
CA ARG A 56 -7.96 4.12 4.73
C ARG A 56 -7.85 4.90 3.42
N TRP A 57 -8.05 4.24 2.31
CA TRP A 57 -7.89 4.80 0.97
C TRP A 57 -9.22 5.22 0.33
N THR A 58 -10.33 4.64 0.80
CA THR A 58 -11.67 4.91 0.28
C THR A 58 -12.68 5.07 1.42
N ASP A 59 -13.88 5.53 1.10
CA ASP A 59 -15.01 5.55 2.06
C ASP A 59 -15.79 4.23 2.08
N ALA A 60 -15.43 3.27 1.23
CA ALA A 60 -16.06 1.97 1.18
C ALA A 60 -15.65 1.09 2.38
N THR A 61 -16.48 0.11 2.68
CA THR A 61 -16.21 -0.87 3.73
C THR A 61 -15.97 -2.23 3.09
N PHE A 62 -14.78 -2.78 3.30
CA PHE A 62 -14.40 -4.11 2.81
C PHE A 62 -14.47 -5.12 3.95
N ALA A 63 -15.10 -6.26 3.74
CA ALA A 63 -14.94 -7.40 4.64
C ALA A 63 -13.52 -7.97 4.51
N VAL A 64 -13.05 -8.68 5.53
CA VAL A 64 -11.66 -9.23 5.54
C VAL A 64 -11.39 -10.13 4.34
N ASN A 65 -12.40 -10.87 3.90
CA ASN A 65 -12.34 -11.78 2.73
C ASN A 65 -12.56 -11.07 1.38
N GLU A 66 -12.84 -9.77 1.38
CA GLU A 66 -13.03 -8.96 0.17
C GLU A 66 -11.81 -8.07 -0.13
N ARG A 67 -10.84 -8.04 0.78
CA ARG A 67 -9.62 -7.24 0.60
C ARG A 67 -8.87 -7.65 -0.65
N ILE A 68 -8.32 -6.66 -1.31
CA ILE A 68 -7.51 -6.86 -2.51
C ILE A 68 -6.09 -7.27 -2.07
N ASP A 69 -5.67 -8.47 -2.42
CA ASP A 69 -4.31 -8.94 -2.16
C ASP A 69 -3.33 -8.26 -3.12
N CYS A 70 -2.44 -7.45 -2.57
CA CYS A 70 -1.44 -6.71 -3.33
C CYS A 70 -0.02 -7.14 -2.97
N THR A 71 0.87 -7.16 -3.96
CA THR A 71 2.30 -7.35 -3.76
C THR A 71 3.05 -6.23 -4.45
N PHE A 72 3.87 -5.51 -3.67
CA PHE A 72 4.78 -4.48 -4.15
C PHE A 72 6.21 -5.00 -3.98
N THR A 73 6.89 -5.27 -5.10
CA THR A 73 8.28 -5.75 -5.08
C THR A 73 9.20 -4.69 -5.63
N PHE A 74 10.03 -4.13 -4.76
CA PHE A 74 11.09 -3.19 -5.12
C PHE A 74 12.37 -3.97 -5.40
N ILE A 75 12.97 -3.74 -6.56
CA ILE A 75 14.26 -4.31 -6.96
C ILE A 75 15.23 -3.16 -7.04
N ILE A 76 16.10 -3.04 -6.05
CA ILE A 76 17.09 -1.97 -5.99
C ILE A 76 18.23 -2.32 -6.95
N ASN A 77 18.38 -1.51 -8.01
CA ASN A 77 19.38 -1.70 -9.03
C ASN A 77 20.69 -0.99 -8.70
N GLU A 78 20.61 0.24 -8.22
CA GLU A 78 21.75 1.09 -7.88
C GLU A 78 21.43 1.94 -6.64
N MET A 79 22.47 2.36 -5.95
CA MET A 79 22.44 3.27 -4.82
C MET A 79 23.48 4.37 -5.02
N PRO A 80 23.13 5.45 -5.73
CA PRO A 80 24.06 6.54 -6.04
C PRO A 80 24.59 7.27 -4.80
N SER A 81 23.81 7.31 -3.72
CA SER A 81 24.20 7.85 -2.41
C SER A 81 23.57 7.02 -1.28
N GLU A 82 23.91 7.31 -0.03
CA GLU A 82 23.37 6.61 1.14
C GLU A 82 21.82 6.72 1.27
N SER A 83 21.24 7.75 0.67
CA SER A 83 19.79 8.02 0.73
C SER A 83 19.10 7.99 -0.63
N SER A 84 19.80 7.81 -1.74
CA SER A 84 19.21 7.84 -3.08
C SER A 84 19.27 6.47 -3.73
N PHE A 85 18.15 6.03 -4.29
CA PHE A 85 17.97 4.68 -4.82
C PHE A 85 17.41 4.72 -6.23
N LYS A 86 17.97 3.89 -7.11
CA LYS A 86 17.38 3.57 -8.41
C LYS A 86 16.84 2.15 -8.35
N ALA A 87 15.56 2.02 -8.61
CA ALA A 87 14.85 0.76 -8.45
C ALA A 87 13.90 0.47 -9.62
N GLU A 88 13.42 -0.73 -9.64
CA GLU A 88 12.24 -1.14 -10.38
C GLU A 88 11.15 -1.49 -9.37
N LEU A 89 9.92 -1.18 -9.69
CA LEU A 89 8.77 -1.55 -8.87
C LEU A 89 7.85 -2.49 -9.66
N GLN A 90 7.68 -3.70 -9.16
CA GLN A 90 6.67 -4.62 -9.66
C GLN A 90 5.46 -4.59 -8.73
N VAL A 91 4.31 -4.29 -9.30
CA VAL A 91 3.03 -4.23 -8.58
C VAL A 91 2.11 -5.30 -9.13
N GLN A 92 1.60 -6.14 -8.25
CA GLN A 92 0.61 -7.15 -8.58
C GLN A 92 -0.57 -7.03 -7.61
N ALA A 93 -1.79 -6.99 -8.16
CA ALA A 93 -3.01 -7.05 -7.38
C ALA A 93 -3.87 -8.22 -7.83
N ARG A 94 -4.45 -8.93 -6.86
CA ARG A 94 -5.33 -10.07 -7.05
C ARG A 94 -6.57 -9.89 -6.21
N ARG A 95 -7.67 -10.36 -6.72
CA ARG A 95 -8.96 -10.27 -6.08
C ARG A 95 -9.56 -11.65 -5.88
N PRO A 96 -10.06 -11.96 -4.69
CA PRO A 96 -10.81 -13.19 -4.48
C PRO A 96 -12.11 -13.17 -5.30
N VAL A 97 -12.43 -14.30 -5.88
CA VAL A 97 -13.69 -14.47 -6.63
C VAL A 97 -14.78 -14.91 -5.67
N TYR A 98 -15.92 -14.22 -5.71
CA TYR A 98 -17.06 -14.51 -4.83
C TYR A 98 -17.46 -15.99 -4.88
N ASN A 99 -17.68 -16.57 -3.73
CA ASN A 99 -18.10 -17.96 -3.52
C ASN A 99 -17.17 -19.01 -4.20
N SER A 100 -15.87 -18.72 -4.26
CA SER A 100 -14.88 -19.63 -4.85
C SER A 100 -13.60 -19.66 -4.03
N GLY A 101 -12.73 -20.65 -4.26
CA GLY A 101 -11.41 -20.78 -3.63
C GLY A 101 -10.27 -20.19 -4.46
N TYR A 102 -10.53 -19.44 -5.53
CA TYR A 102 -9.48 -18.85 -6.36
C TYR A 102 -9.54 -17.33 -6.44
N SER A 103 -8.43 -16.72 -6.84
CA SER A 103 -8.30 -15.29 -7.05
C SER A 103 -7.99 -15.00 -8.53
N THR A 104 -8.49 -13.89 -9.04
CA THR A 104 -8.13 -13.38 -10.37
C THR A 104 -7.12 -12.26 -10.27
N THR A 105 -6.25 -12.15 -11.27
CA THR A 105 -5.33 -11.01 -11.39
C THR A 105 -6.11 -9.79 -11.84
N LEU A 106 -6.12 -8.77 -11.01
CA LEU A 106 -6.72 -7.46 -11.28
C LEU A 106 -5.74 -6.52 -11.98
N PHE A 107 -4.49 -6.53 -11.52
CA PHE A 107 -3.43 -5.66 -12.01
C PHE A 107 -2.08 -6.39 -11.94
N ASN A 108 -1.23 -6.19 -12.93
CA ASN A 108 0.16 -6.65 -12.93
C ASN A 108 0.99 -5.74 -13.83
N PHE A 109 1.88 -4.96 -13.22
CA PHE A 109 2.70 -4.00 -13.92
C PHE A 109 4.12 -3.96 -13.34
N ARG A 110 5.09 -3.64 -14.18
CA ARG A 110 6.48 -3.43 -13.81
C ARG A 110 6.91 -2.05 -14.28
N ASP A 111 7.18 -1.19 -13.32
CA ASP A 111 7.83 0.09 -13.52
C ASP A 111 9.34 -0.10 -13.44
N THR A 112 10.03 0.23 -14.52
CA THR A 112 11.47 0.00 -14.65
C THR A 112 12.32 1.19 -14.27
N GLN A 113 11.71 2.33 -13.93
CA GLN A 113 12.39 3.60 -13.68
C GLN A 113 11.82 4.30 -12.44
N LEU A 114 12.02 3.71 -11.29
CA LEU A 114 11.65 4.32 -10.02
C LEU A 114 12.90 4.84 -9.31
N ASP A 115 13.16 6.13 -9.43
CA ASP A 115 14.20 6.83 -8.68
C ASP A 115 13.58 7.51 -7.47
N PHE A 116 14.11 7.24 -6.27
CA PHE A 116 13.59 7.83 -5.04
C PHE A 116 14.67 8.05 -4.00
N ASP A 117 14.40 8.98 -3.09
CA ASP A 117 15.19 9.21 -1.90
C ASP A 117 14.46 8.68 -0.67
N TYR A 118 15.20 8.11 0.27
CA TYR A 118 14.70 7.66 1.55
C TYR A 118 15.82 7.68 2.59
N THR A 119 15.54 8.23 3.75
CA THR A 119 16.40 8.19 4.92
C THR A 119 15.81 7.25 5.97
N GLU A 120 16.65 6.46 6.63
CA GLU A 120 16.19 5.50 7.64
C GLU A 120 15.36 6.19 8.72
N PHE A 121 14.19 5.61 9.02
CA PHE A 121 13.16 6.15 9.94
C PHE A 121 12.45 7.42 9.46
N GLU A 122 12.65 7.85 8.24
CA GLU A 122 11.87 8.94 7.67
C GLU A 122 10.38 8.55 7.57
N PRO A 123 9.45 9.37 8.09
CA PRO A 123 8.03 9.07 8.00
C PRO A 123 7.55 9.14 6.55
N LEU A 124 6.74 8.17 6.15
CA LEU A 124 6.08 8.17 4.85
C LEU A 124 4.75 8.91 4.97
N ASP A 125 4.75 10.18 4.60
CA ASP A 125 3.56 11.00 4.63
C ASP A 125 2.90 11.08 3.26
N TYR A 126 1.59 11.16 3.25
CA TYR A 126 0.77 11.44 2.07
C TYR A 126 -0.31 12.46 2.42
N ALA A 127 -0.32 13.54 1.71
CA ALA A 127 -1.40 14.52 1.73
C ALA A 127 -1.92 14.68 0.29
N GLN A 128 -3.23 14.65 0.13
CA GLN A 128 -3.88 14.81 -1.16
C GLN A 128 -3.45 16.15 -1.81
N ASN A 129 -3.14 16.13 -3.09
CA ASN A 129 -2.67 17.28 -3.87
C ASN A 129 -1.30 17.83 -3.44
N THR A 130 -0.51 17.08 -2.69
CA THR A 130 0.85 17.47 -2.32
C THR A 130 1.83 16.35 -2.65
N LEU A 131 2.75 16.62 -3.57
CA LEU A 131 3.84 15.68 -3.86
C LEU A 131 4.93 15.86 -2.79
N GLN A 132 5.08 14.88 -1.90
CA GLN A 132 6.07 14.94 -0.83
C GLN A 132 7.35 14.20 -1.21
N SER A 133 7.25 12.96 -1.66
CA SER A 133 8.37 12.18 -2.17
C SER A 133 7.96 11.36 -3.38
N ASN A 134 8.92 11.08 -4.27
CA ASN A 134 8.66 10.24 -5.44
C ASN A 134 8.26 8.82 -5.06
N LEU A 135 8.86 8.28 -3.99
CA LEU A 135 8.51 6.98 -3.45
C LEU A 135 7.03 6.90 -3.04
N THR A 136 6.59 7.84 -2.20
CA THR A 136 5.21 7.90 -1.70
C THR A 136 4.23 8.13 -2.84
N ALA A 137 4.55 9.06 -3.75
CA ALA A 137 3.72 9.37 -4.91
C ALA A 137 3.52 8.14 -5.81
N SER A 138 4.59 7.41 -6.13
CA SER A 138 4.51 6.22 -6.98
C SER A 138 3.70 5.10 -6.32
N VAL A 139 3.88 4.86 -5.03
CA VAL A 139 3.10 3.85 -4.30
C VAL A 139 1.61 4.22 -4.28
N VAL A 140 1.29 5.47 -3.98
CA VAL A 140 -0.09 5.98 -3.94
C VAL A 140 -0.75 5.93 -5.31
N PHE A 141 -0.01 6.30 -6.37
CA PHE A 141 -0.47 6.16 -7.75
C PHE A 141 -0.95 4.73 -8.04
N TYR A 142 -0.12 3.71 -7.76
CA TYR A 142 -0.51 2.33 -8.00
C TYR A 142 -1.65 1.86 -7.10
N ILE A 143 -1.74 2.34 -5.87
CA ILE A 143 -2.89 2.06 -4.98
C ILE A 143 -4.18 2.56 -5.61
N TYR A 144 -4.22 3.81 -6.08
CA TYR A 144 -5.41 4.37 -6.70
C TYR A 144 -5.75 3.73 -8.05
N VAL A 145 -4.75 3.33 -8.83
CA VAL A 145 -4.98 2.53 -10.05
C VAL A 145 -5.64 1.19 -9.72
N ILE A 146 -5.13 0.47 -8.70
CA ILE A 146 -5.70 -0.82 -8.26
C ILE A 146 -7.13 -0.64 -7.79
N LEU A 147 -7.40 0.35 -6.93
CA LEU A 147 -8.73 0.65 -6.43
C LEU A 147 -9.68 1.05 -7.57
N GLY A 148 -9.21 1.89 -8.49
CA GLY A 148 -10.00 2.30 -9.65
C GLY A 148 -10.42 1.09 -10.51
N LEU A 149 -9.50 0.20 -10.83
CA LEU A 149 -9.79 -1.02 -11.58
C LEU A 149 -10.73 -1.97 -10.82
N ASP A 150 -10.58 -2.06 -9.50
CA ASP A 150 -11.47 -2.87 -8.67
C ASP A 150 -12.89 -2.34 -8.70
N PHE A 151 -13.09 -1.05 -8.45
CA PHE A 151 -14.41 -0.42 -8.48
C PHE A 151 -15.05 -0.44 -9.87
N ASP A 152 -14.27 -0.28 -10.95
CA ASP A 152 -14.78 -0.40 -12.33
C ASP A 152 -15.28 -1.80 -12.65
N SER A 153 -14.78 -2.83 -11.96
CA SER A 153 -15.26 -4.20 -12.15
C SER A 153 -16.66 -4.45 -11.58
N PHE A 154 -17.17 -3.56 -10.71
CA PHE A 154 -18.50 -3.68 -10.11
C PHE A 154 -19.57 -2.81 -10.80
N ALA A 155 -19.16 -1.64 -11.31
CA ALA A 155 -20.09 -0.71 -11.93
C ALA A 155 -19.38 0.08 -13.04
N PRO A 156 -20.04 0.35 -14.17
CA PRO A 156 -19.48 1.22 -15.21
C PRO A 156 -19.03 2.56 -14.63
N GLN A 157 -17.78 2.93 -14.82
CA GLN A 157 -17.17 4.16 -14.29
C GLN A 157 -17.14 4.25 -12.76
N GLY A 158 -17.30 3.12 -12.04
CA GLY A 158 -17.23 3.09 -10.58
C GLY A 158 -15.88 3.51 -10.01
N GLY A 159 -14.80 3.26 -10.74
CA GLY A 159 -13.42 3.60 -10.38
C GLY A 159 -12.96 4.97 -10.84
N THR A 160 -13.76 5.72 -11.60
CA THR A 160 -13.33 7.00 -12.24
C THR A 160 -12.74 7.98 -11.24
N ALA A 161 -13.35 8.13 -10.06
CA ALA A 161 -12.86 9.05 -9.03
C ALA A 161 -11.46 8.68 -8.52
N TYR A 162 -11.18 7.39 -8.38
CA TYR A 162 -9.87 6.89 -7.94
C TYR A 162 -8.81 7.00 -9.05
N LEU A 163 -9.18 6.71 -10.31
CA LEU A 163 -8.29 6.86 -11.46
C LEU A 163 -7.96 8.34 -11.75
N GLN A 164 -8.85 9.27 -11.41
CA GLN A 164 -8.56 10.71 -11.50
C GLN A 164 -7.63 11.19 -10.37
N GLN A 165 -7.59 10.46 -9.28
CA GLN A 165 -6.74 10.76 -8.15
C GLN A 165 -5.33 10.16 -8.30
N ALA A 166 -5.18 9.11 -9.12
CA ALA A 166 -3.91 8.53 -9.53
C ALA A 166 -3.15 9.48 -10.46
#